data_900e8094bc9f4dcbebb5a61f32d74b8f
#
_entry.id   900e8094bc9f4dcbebb5a61f32d74b8f
#
_cell.length_a   1.000
_cell.length_b   1.000
_cell.length_c   1.000
_cell.angle_alpha   90.00
_cell.angle_beta   90.00
_cell.angle_gamma   90.00
#
_symmetry.space_group_name_H-M   'P 1'
#
loop_
_entity.id
_entity.type
_entity.pdbx_description
1 polymer ?
#
loop_
_entity_poly.entity_id
_entity_poly.type
_entity_poly.pdbx_seq_one_letter_code
_entity_poly.pdbx_strand_id
1 'polypeptide(L)'
;MKERTVSRTAFDHNITLTARTKFFYKALILLLILCCALLFAGNKMIEQKDISKLKVPVHFEVPEQLGNAFIATEDKRFYHHNGLDYIAIVRAAVENIKAGGVVQGGSTITQQLAKNVFLTKDRTFSRKWNEVFYTKKIERTFTKNEILKLYLSNIYYGEGAWGVENAAKLYFGKTVDQLTLSESAMLAAVVKAPTYYSPVQHYDKAVERRNIVLKLMEREGYITHAEYVQAANEKLIIRNDIPKNQPVQHVKAAS
;
A
#
# COMPACT_ATOMS: atom_id res chain seq x y z
N MET A 1 56.50 -0.65 -43.30
CA MET A 1 55.47 -1.70 -43.38
C MET A 1 54.81 -1.89 -41.99
N LYS A 2 54.30 -0.78 -41.37
CA LYS A 2 53.77 -0.81 -39.99
C LYS A 2 52.43 -0.05 -39.80
N GLU A 3 51.84 0.54 -40.87
CA GLU A 3 50.64 1.39 -40.72
C GLU A 3 49.30 0.72 -41.09
N ARG A 4 49.29 -0.53 -41.58
CA ARG A 4 48.04 -1.20 -42.01
C ARG A 4 47.37 -2.09 -40.93
N THR A 5 48.02 -2.33 -39.82
CA THR A 5 47.50 -3.24 -38.79
C THR A 5 46.62 -2.53 -37.75
N VAL A 6 46.79 -1.23 -37.53
CA VAL A 6 46.04 -0.49 -36.48
C VAL A 6 44.59 -0.16 -36.92
N SER A 7 44.32 -0.01 -38.22
CA SER A 7 42.98 0.34 -38.69
C SER A 7 41.99 -0.82 -38.71
N ARG A 8 42.46 -2.06 -38.82
CA ARG A 8 41.57 -3.25 -38.83
C ARG A 8 41.01 -3.59 -37.44
N THR A 9 41.81 -3.45 -36.40
CA THR A 9 41.37 -3.76 -35.04
C THR A 9 40.34 -2.76 -34.48
N ALA A 10 40.46 -1.48 -34.81
CA ALA A 10 39.49 -0.45 -34.43
C ALA A 10 38.15 -0.60 -35.16
N PHE A 11 38.18 -1.00 -36.45
CA PHE A 11 36.98 -1.23 -37.25
C PHE A 11 36.19 -2.48 -36.76
N ASP A 12 36.91 -3.57 -36.45
CA ASP A 12 36.30 -4.79 -35.93
C ASP A 12 35.70 -4.59 -34.51
N HIS A 13 36.30 -3.72 -33.69
CA HIS A 13 35.77 -3.43 -32.35
C HIS A 13 34.44 -2.62 -32.41
N ASN A 14 34.32 -1.68 -33.36
CA ASN A 14 33.08 -0.94 -33.58
C ASN A 14 31.96 -1.82 -34.19
N ILE A 15 32.27 -2.77 -35.05
CA ILE A 15 31.29 -3.70 -35.63
C ILE A 15 30.78 -4.64 -34.57
N THR A 16 31.60 -5.13 -33.66
CA THR A 16 31.17 -6.00 -32.54
C THR A 16 30.35 -5.23 -31.52
N LEU A 17 30.65 -3.96 -31.24
CA LEU A 17 29.85 -3.13 -30.34
C LEU A 17 28.45 -2.85 -30.91
N THR A 18 28.34 -2.55 -32.22
CA THR A 18 27.04 -2.34 -32.87
C THR A 18 26.22 -3.62 -33.00
N ALA A 19 26.85 -4.77 -33.17
CA ALA A 19 26.16 -6.06 -33.19
C ALA A 19 25.62 -6.42 -31.80
N ARG A 20 26.38 -6.20 -30.73
CA ARG A 20 25.94 -6.39 -29.32
C ARG A 20 24.79 -5.45 -28.97
N THR A 21 24.88 -4.16 -29.29
CA THR A 21 23.80 -3.20 -29.02
C THR A 21 22.52 -3.58 -29.76
N LYS A 22 22.60 -3.96 -31.06
CA LYS A 22 21.45 -4.45 -31.82
C LYS A 22 20.84 -5.74 -31.20
N PHE A 23 21.67 -6.64 -30.71
CA PHE A 23 21.19 -7.84 -30.01
C PHE A 23 20.44 -7.47 -28.71
N PHE A 24 20.98 -6.56 -27.88
CA PHE A 24 20.30 -6.07 -26.66
C PHE A 24 18.98 -5.39 -26.96
N TYR A 25 18.91 -4.55 -28.01
CA TYR A 25 17.64 -3.93 -28.44
C TYR A 25 16.61 -4.97 -28.90
N LYS A 26 17.02 -5.98 -29.67
CA LYS A 26 16.13 -7.07 -30.08
C LYS A 26 15.64 -7.90 -28.89
N ALA A 27 16.52 -8.22 -27.95
CA ALA A 27 16.15 -8.93 -26.73
C ALA A 27 15.19 -8.12 -25.86
N LEU A 28 15.42 -6.81 -25.72
CA LEU A 28 14.53 -5.90 -24.99
C LEU A 28 13.14 -5.79 -25.65
N ILE A 29 13.09 -5.67 -26.98
CA ILE A 29 11.84 -5.63 -27.75
C ILE A 29 11.09 -6.96 -27.60
N LEU A 30 11.79 -8.09 -27.68
CA LEU A 30 11.19 -9.42 -27.51
C LEU A 30 10.63 -9.59 -26.09
N LEU A 31 11.35 -9.13 -25.09
CA LEU A 31 10.90 -9.11 -23.69
C LEU A 31 9.65 -8.23 -23.51
N LEU A 32 9.62 -7.06 -24.12
CA LEU A 32 8.45 -6.17 -24.12
C LEU A 32 7.25 -6.81 -24.81
N ILE A 33 7.44 -7.45 -25.96
CA ILE A 33 6.37 -8.17 -26.68
C ILE A 33 5.87 -9.34 -25.84
N LEU A 34 6.76 -10.10 -25.20
CA LEU A 34 6.39 -11.21 -24.32
C LEU A 34 5.63 -10.69 -23.08
N CYS A 35 6.08 -9.59 -22.48
CA CYS A 35 5.34 -8.91 -21.41
C CYS A 35 3.94 -8.47 -21.87
N CYS A 36 3.83 -7.84 -23.04
CA CYS A 36 2.53 -7.44 -23.59
C CYS A 36 1.62 -8.65 -23.91
N ALA A 37 2.18 -9.74 -24.44
CA ALA A 37 1.43 -10.97 -24.72
C ALA A 37 0.94 -11.64 -23.44
N LEU A 38 1.77 -11.68 -22.39
CA LEU A 38 1.40 -12.18 -21.07
C LEU A 38 0.33 -11.28 -20.42
N LEU A 39 0.41 -9.97 -20.63
CA LEU A 39 -0.61 -9.00 -20.22
C LEU A 39 -1.95 -9.27 -20.89
N PHE A 40 -1.93 -9.52 -22.19
CA PHE A 40 -3.13 -9.79 -22.98
C PHE A 40 -3.75 -11.16 -22.67
N ALA A 41 -2.92 -12.19 -22.47
CA ALA A 41 -3.37 -13.53 -22.08
C ALA A 41 -3.93 -13.55 -20.65
N GLY A 42 -3.33 -12.81 -19.72
CA GLY A 42 -3.83 -12.64 -18.35
C GLY A 42 -5.23 -12.01 -18.29
N ASN A 43 -5.53 -11.10 -19.21
CA ASN A 43 -6.82 -10.40 -19.29
C ASN A 43 -8.01 -11.32 -19.62
N LYS A 44 -7.76 -12.46 -20.27
CA LYS A 44 -8.80 -13.44 -20.68
C LYS A 44 -9.18 -14.45 -19.59
N MET A 45 -8.36 -14.59 -18.53
CA MET A 45 -8.53 -15.58 -17.46
C MET A 45 -9.13 -15.02 -16.17
N ILE A 46 -9.43 -13.71 -16.11
CA ILE A 46 -9.95 -13.10 -14.90
C ILE A 46 -11.46 -13.16 -14.92
N GLU A 47 -12.04 -13.93 -14.03
CA GLU A 47 -13.43 -13.74 -13.63
C GLU A 47 -13.56 -12.31 -13.07
N GLN A 48 -14.06 -11.39 -13.90
CA GLN A 48 -14.10 -9.97 -13.57
C GLN A 48 -15.14 -9.74 -12.48
N LYS A 49 -14.68 -9.69 -11.24
CA LYS A 49 -15.53 -9.19 -10.16
C LYS A 49 -15.96 -7.76 -10.48
N ASP A 50 -17.24 -7.52 -10.33
CA ASP A 50 -17.85 -6.25 -10.69
C ASP A 50 -17.50 -5.16 -9.65
N ILE A 51 -16.77 -4.13 -10.08
CA ILE A 51 -16.41 -2.97 -9.23
C ILE A 51 -17.65 -2.15 -8.84
N SER A 52 -18.74 -2.19 -9.63
CA SER A 52 -19.97 -1.47 -9.30
C SER A 52 -20.61 -1.97 -7.99
N LYS A 53 -20.22 -3.15 -7.53
CA LYS A 53 -20.62 -3.69 -6.22
C LYS A 53 -19.90 -3.04 -5.03
N LEU A 54 -18.80 -2.33 -5.25
CA LEU A 54 -18.17 -1.50 -4.23
C LEU A 54 -19.05 -0.28 -3.94
N LYS A 55 -19.69 -0.29 -2.78
CA LYS A 55 -20.49 0.85 -2.31
C LYS A 55 -19.64 1.71 -1.39
N VAL A 56 -19.48 2.99 -1.74
CA VAL A 56 -18.84 3.96 -0.85
C VAL A 56 -19.75 4.15 0.37
N PRO A 57 -19.25 3.95 1.60
CA PRO A 57 -20.04 4.20 2.80
C PRO A 57 -20.50 5.66 2.85
N VAL A 58 -21.77 5.88 3.14
CA VAL A 58 -22.36 7.23 3.18
C VAL A 58 -22.60 7.74 4.61
N HIS A 59 -22.46 6.86 5.60
CA HIS A 59 -22.86 7.10 6.98
C HIS A 59 -21.76 7.75 7.84
N PHE A 60 -20.54 7.91 7.33
CA PHE A 60 -19.49 8.71 7.99
C PHE A 60 -18.65 9.47 6.97
N GLU A 61 -18.04 10.55 7.40
CA GLU A 61 -16.96 11.22 6.68
C GLU A 61 -15.62 10.88 7.31
N VAL A 62 -14.56 10.83 6.50
CA VAL A 62 -13.21 10.53 7.01
C VAL A 62 -12.66 11.79 7.66
N PRO A 63 -12.44 11.81 8.99
CA PRO A 63 -11.79 12.95 9.64
C PRO A 63 -10.40 13.18 9.05
N GLU A 64 -10.02 14.43 8.88
CA GLU A 64 -8.76 14.81 8.26
C GLU A 64 -7.56 14.15 8.96
N GLN A 65 -7.50 14.23 10.29
CA GLN A 65 -6.45 13.61 11.09
C GLN A 65 -6.34 12.10 10.89
N LEU A 66 -7.47 11.40 10.72
CA LEU A 66 -7.50 9.97 10.45
C LEU A 66 -6.96 9.67 9.04
N GLY A 67 -7.47 10.37 8.03
CA GLY A 67 -7.02 10.23 6.65
C GLY A 67 -5.52 10.47 6.52
N ASN A 68 -5.04 11.57 7.12
CA ASN A 68 -3.64 11.96 7.11
C ASN A 68 -2.72 10.93 7.81
N ALA A 69 -3.17 10.27 8.89
CA ALA A 69 -2.42 9.22 9.54
C ALA A 69 -2.14 8.02 8.61
N PHE A 70 -3.15 7.60 7.85
CA PHE A 70 -3.00 6.53 6.86
C PHE A 70 -2.17 6.95 5.65
N ILE A 71 -2.39 8.16 5.13
CA ILE A 71 -1.65 8.69 3.99
C ILE A 71 -0.17 8.82 4.34
N ALA A 72 0.16 9.42 5.48
CA ALA A 72 1.55 9.58 5.93
C ALA A 72 2.29 8.23 6.10
N THR A 73 1.56 7.19 6.48
CA THR A 73 2.13 5.89 6.82
C THR A 73 2.21 4.95 5.64
N GLU A 74 1.13 4.84 4.87
CA GLU A 74 0.96 3.83 3.83
C GLU A 74 1.26 4.36 2.43
N ASP A 75 0.93 5.65 2.16
CA ASP A 75 0.97 6.20 0.81
C ASP A 75 1.09 7.73 0.81
N LYS A 76 2.24 8.26 1.22
CA LYS A 76 2.43 9.71 1.39
C LYS A 76 2.22 10.56 0.14
N ARG A 77 2.17 9.94 -1.04
CA ARG A 77 1.91 10.61 -2.31
C ARG A 77 0.52 10.28 -2.88
N PHE A 78 -0.39 9.79 -2.06
CA PHE A 78 -1.70 9.27 -2.44
C PHE A 78 -2.47 10.18 -3.41
N TYR A 79 -2.48 11.48 -3.18
CA TYR A 79 -3.16 12.47 -4.03
C TYR A 79 -2.38 12.82 -5.32
N HIS A 80 -1.11 12.37 -5.46
CA HIS A 80 -0.22 12.75 -6.55
C HIS A 80 0.05 11.65 -7.59
N HIS A 81 -0.64 10.51 -7.49
CA HIS A 81 -0.53 9.43 -8.46
C HIS A 81 -1.89 8.82 -8.79
N ASN A 82 -1.98 8.08 -9.89
CA ASN A 82 -3.19 7.40 -10.36
C ASN A 82 -3.10 5.88 -10.09
N GLY A 83 -3.05 5.51 -8.81
CA GLY A 83 -3.08 4.14 -8.30
C GLY A 83 -1.73 3.45 -8.19
N LEU A 84 -0.74 3.82 -8.98
CA LEU A 84 0.63 3.31 -8.89
C LEU A 84 1.59 4.47 -8.63
N ASP A 85 2.33 4.42 -7.55
CA ASP A 85 3.42 5.37 -7.26
C ASP A 85 4.76 4.80 -7.73
N TYR A 86 5.13 5.11 -8.98
CA TYR A 86 6.40 4.65 -9.57
C TYR A 86 7.62 5.18 -8.80
N ILE A 87 7.53 6.38 -8.21
CA ILE A 87 8.62 6.96 -7.42
C ILE A 87 8.80 6.17 -6.12
N ALA A 88 7.71 5.82 -5.44
CA ALA A 88 7.77 4.97 -4.25
C ALA A 88 8.29 3.56 -4.57
N ILE A 89 7.89 2.98 -5.70
CA ILE A 89 8.39 1.67 -6.15
C ILE A 89 9.90 1.69 -6.36
N VAL A 90 10.41 2.69 -7.08
CA VAL A 90 11.86 2.83 -7.32
C VAL A 90 12.61 3.07 -6.01
N ARG A 91 12.11 3.97 -5.16
CA ARG A 91 12.71 4.23 -3.85
C ARG A 91 12.76 2.97 -2.99
N ALA A 92 11.65 2.23 -2.88
CA ALA A 92 11.59 0.97 -2.14
C ALA A 92 12.58 -0.07 -2.69
N ALA A 93 12.70 -0.19 -4.01
CA ALA A 93 13.67 -1.09 -4.63
C ALA A 93 15.12 -0.73 -4.24
N VAL A 94 15.49 0.55 -4.30
CA VAL A 94 16.82 1.02 -3.91
C VAL A 94 17.12 0.74 -2.43
N GLU A 95 16.17 1.04 -1.53
CA GLU A 95 16.36 0.80 -0.09
C GLU A 95 16.43 -0.69 0.23
N ASN A 96 15.64 -1.53 -0.42
CA ASN A 96 15.69 -2.98 -0.24
C ASN A 96 17.02 -3.58 -0.74
N ILE A 97 17.56 -3.07 -1.86
CA ILE A 97 18.89 -3.49 -2.36
C ILE A 97 19.97 -3.08 -1.37
N LYS A 98 19.98 -1.84 -0.86
CA LYS A 98 20.95 -1.37 0.13
C LYS A 98 20.91 -2.17 1.43
N ALA A 99 19.72 -2.55 1.87
CA ALA A 99 19.50 -3.31 3.11
C ALA A 99 19.76 -4.82 2.94
N GLY A 100 19.95 -5.31 1.72
CA GLY A 100 20.08 -6.76 1.45
C GLY A 100 18.81 -7.56 1.74
N GLY A 101 17.64 -6.92 1.83
CA GLY A 101 16.37 -7.55 2.17
C GLY A 101 15.17 -6.61 2.00
N VAL A 102 13.96 -7.14 2.22
CA VAL A 102 12.72 -6.34 2.08
C VAL A 102 12.47 -5.54 3.36
N VAL A 103 12.87 -4.27 3.37
CA VAL A 103 12.68 -3.33 4.49
C VAL A 103 11.58 -2.30 4.20
N GLN A 104 11.28 -2.02 2.93
CA GLN A 104 10.27 -1.05 2.52
C GLN A 104 9.36 -1.62 1.42
N GLY A 105 8.04 -1.36 1.54
CA GLY A 105 7.06 -1.63 0.49
C GLY A 105 6.78 -0.40 -0.36
N GLY A 106 6.40 -0.62 -1.62
CA GLY A 106 6.00 0.44 -2.55
C GLY A 106 4.53 0.30 -3.01
N SER A 107 3.69 -0.41 -2.24
CA SER A 107 2.27 -0.57 -2.58
C SER A 107 1.46 0.63 -2.10
N THR A 108 0.57 1.12 -2.95
CA THR A 108 -0.32 2.26 -2.66
C THR A 108 -1.57 1.83 -1.88
N ILE A 109 -2.29 2.80 -1.31
CA ILE A 109 -3.61 2.60 -0.69
C ILE A 109 -4.58 1.92 -1.68
N THR A 110 -4.61 2.38 -2.94
CA THR A 110 -5.49 1.80 -3.97
C THR A 110 -5.13 0.36 -4.31
N GLN A 111 -3.83 0.03 -4.35
CA GLN A 111 -3.38 -1.36 -4.54
C GLN A 111 -3.76 -2.25 -3.35
N GLN A 112 -3.68 -1.73 -2.12
CA GLN A 112 -4.08 -2.46 -0.93
C GLN A 112 -5.60 -2.70 -0.92
N LEU A 113 -6.42 -1.70 -1.30
CA LEU A 113 -7.87 -1.84 -1.47
C LEU A 113 -8.19 -2.92 -2.52
N ALA A 114 -7.59 -2.83 -3.71
CA ALA A 114 -7.76 -3.81 -4.78
C ALA A 114 -7.45 -5.24 -4.31
N LYS A 115 -6.32 -5.41 -3.61
CA LYS A 115 -5.90 -6.68 -3.03
C LYS A 115 -6.92 -7.23 -2.03
N ASN A 116 -7.39 -6.40 -1.10
CA ASN A 116 -8.23 -6.85 0.01
C ASN A 116 -9.65 -7.23 -0.45
N VAL A 117 -10.19 -6.52 -1.45
CA VAL A 117 -11.57 -6.71 -1.91
C VAL A 117 -11.69 -7.75 -3.04
N PHE A 118 -10.77 -7.72 -3.99
CA PHE A 118 -10.95 -8.47 -5.24
C PHE A 118 -10.07 -9.72 -5.34
N LEU A 119 -9.00 -9.85 -4.55
CA LEU A 119 -8.01 -10.90 -4.75
C LEU A 119 -8.05 -11.97 -3.64
N THR A 120 -7.64 -13.18 -4.01
CA THR A 120 -7.40 -14.28 -3.07
C THR A 120 -6.03 -14.13 -2.39
N LYS A 121 -5.79 -14.94 -1.33
CA LYS A 121 -4.52 -14.91 -0.58
C LYS A 121 -3.34 -15.54 -1.31
N ASP A 122 -3.55 -16.16 -2.47
CA ASP A 122 -2.50 -16.85 -3.21
C ASP A 122 -1.42 -15.90 -3.71
N ARG A 123 -0.15 -16.30 -3.54
CA ARG A 123 1.00 -15.49 -3.96
C ARG A 123 1.44 -15.89 -5.37
N THR A 124 0.71 -15.46 -6.40
CA THR A 124 1.02 -15.73 -7.80
C THR A 124 1.32 -14.47 -8.59
N PHE A 125 2.03 -14.61 -9.72
CA PHE A 125 2.25 -13.48 -10.63
C PHE A 125 0.92 -12.96 -11.21
N SER A 126 -0.02 -13.85 -11.53
CA SER A 126 -1.35 -13.47 -12.03
C SER A 126 -2.09 -12.59 -11.03
N ARG A 127 -1.97 -12.87 -9.72
CA ARG A 127 -2.55 -12.02 -8.67
C ARG A 127 -1.99 -10.59 -8.70
N LYS A 128 -0.68 -10.41 -8.94
CA LYS A 128 -0.10 -9.05 -9.01
C LYS A 128 -0.58 -8.27 -10.23
N TRP A 129 -0.83 -8.95 -11.34
CA TRP A 129 -1.47 -8.36 -12.52
C TRP A 129 -2.91 -7.94 -12.25
N ASN A 130 -3.68 -8.80 -11.61
CA ASN A 130 -5.05 -8.51 -11.21
C ASN A 130 -5.10 -7.32 -10.25
N GLU A 131 -4.15 -7.22 -9.31
CA GLU A 131 -4.02 -6.08 -8.42
C GLU A 131 -3.85 -4.78 -9.21
N VAL A 132 -2.94 -4.74 -10.18
CA VAL A 132 -2.72 -3.55 -11.04
C VAL A 132 -3.96 -3.23 -11.86
N PHE A 133 -4.62 -4.24 -12.44
CA PHE A 133 -5.84 -4.07 -13.22
C PHE A 133 -6.97 -3.46 -12.38
N TYR A 134 -7.27 -4.04 -11.22
CA TYR A 134 -8.31 -3.51 -10.33
C TYR A 134 -7.93 -2.14 -9.76
N THR A 135 -6.65 -1.91 -9.45
CA THR A 135 -6.16 -0.59 -9.04
C THR A 135 -6.50 0.48 -10.08
N LYS A 136 -6.21 0.24 -11.35
CA LYS A 136 -6.52 1.19 -12.43
C LYS A 136 -8.02 1.39 -12.63
N LYS A 137 -8.81 0.34 -12.46
CA LYS A 137 -10.26 0.40 -12.59
C LYS A 137 -10.88 1.19 -11.42
N ILE A 138 -10.40 0.99 -10.18
CA ILE A 138 -10.80 1.76 -9.00
C ILE A 138 -10.52 3.25 -9.21
N GLU A 139 -9.31 3.63 -9.62
CA GLU A 139 -8.91 5.01 -9.83
C GLU A 139 -9.69 5.72 -10.96
N ARG A 140 -10.24 4.98 -11.92
CA ARG A 140 -11.13 5.52 -12.97
C ARG A 140 -12.57 5.68 -12.51
N THR A 141 -12.98 4.96 -11.49
CA THR A 141 -14.39 4.87 -11.04
C THR A 141 -14.66 5.77 -9.84
N PHE A 142 -13.68 5.94 -8.95
CA PHE A 142 -13.83 6.62 -7.67
C PHE A 142 -12.85 7.78 -7.55
N THR A 143 -13.25 8.84 -6.86
CA THR A 143 -12.38 9.93 -6.42
C THR A 143 -11.40 9.46 -5.36
N LYS A 144 -10.31 10.20 -5.12
CA LYS A 144 -9.34 9.88 -4.08
C LYS A 144 -9.95 9.77 -2.69
N ASN A 145 -10.88 10.66 -2.35
CA ASN A 145 -11.57 10.63 -1.06
C ASN A 145 -12.46 9.38 -0.92
N GLU A 146 -13.16 9.00 -1.98
CA GLU A 146 -13.95 7.76 -1.99
C GLU A 146 -13.06 6.53 -1.89
N ILE A 147 -11.90 6.50 -2.56
CA ILE A 147 -10.92 5.42 -2.46
C ILE A 147 -10.39 5.29 -1.03
N LEU A 148 -10.05 6.41 -0.38
CA LEU A 148 -9.60 6.41 1.01
C LEU A 148 -10.70 5.89 1.95
N LYS A 149 -11.92 6.34 1.77
CA LYS A 149 -13.10 5.90 2.53
C LYS A 149 -13.35 4.40 2.36
N LEU A 150 -13.33 3.91 1.11
CA LEU A 150 -13.43 2.49 0.79
C LEU A 150 -12.29 1.68 1.42
N TYR A 151 -11.06 2.17 1.35
CA TYR A 151 -9.90 1.51 1.96
C TYR A 151 -10.08 1.34 3.45
N LEU A 152 -10.36 2.44 4.18
CA LEU A 152 -10.56 2.43 5.63
C LEU A 152 -11.69 1.49 6.06
N SER A 153 -12.74 1.38 5.25
CA SER A 153 -13.90 0.52 5.54
C SER A 153 -13.67 -0.96 5.24
N ASN A 154 -12.63 -1.31 4.46
CA ASN A 154 -12.42 -2.69 4.00
C ASN A 154 -11.12 -3.34 4.49
N ILE A 155 -10.34 -2.68 5.34
CA ILE A 155 -9.13 -3.27 5.90
C ILE A 155 -9.37 -3.89 7.27
N TYR A 156 -8.49 -4.82 7.64
CA TYR A 156 -8.52 -5.50 8.92
C TYR A 156 -7.68 -4.76 9.96
N TYR A 157 -8.26 -4.49 11.12
CA TYR A 157 -7.64 -3.78 12.24
C TYR A 157 -7.26 -4.69 13.42
N GLY A 158 -7.37 -5.99 13.29
CA GLY A 158 -7.13 -6.91 14.41
C GLY A 158 -8.38 -7.19 15.26
N GLU A 159 -8.26 -8.13 16.18
CA GLU A 159 -9.32 -8.52 17.14
C GLU A 159 -10.71 -8.75 16.50
N GLY A 160 -10.75 -9.22 15.25
CA GLY A 160 -11.99 -9.42 14.50
C GLY A 160 -12.56 -8.16 13.84
N ALA A 161 -11.98 -6.98 14.05
CA ALA A 161 -12.49 -5.72 13.50
C ALA A 161 -12.10 -5.54 12.02
N TRP A 162 -13.12 -5.52 11.18
CA TRP A 162 -13.03 -5.11 9.77
C TRP A 162 -13.69 -3.75 9.60
N GLY A 163 -12.98 -2.83 8.95
CA GLY A 163 -13.43 -1.46 8.77
C GLY A 163 -13.16 -0.56 9.98
N VAL A 164 -12.90 0.72 9.68
CA VAL A 164 -12.47 1.72 10.66
C VAL A 164 -13.52 1.99 11.74
N GLU A 165 -14.80 1.96 11.39
CA GLU A 165 -15.91 2.20 12.35
C GLU A 165 -15.96 1.11 13.41
N ASN A 166 -15.86 -0.17 12.98
CA ASN A 166 -15.80 -1.29 13.90
C ASN A 166 -14.55 -1.24 14.78
N ALA A 167 -13.42 -0.82 14.23
CA ALA A 167 -12.17 -0.66 14.97
C ALA A 167 -12.25 0.46 16.00
N ALA A 168 -12.80 1.63 15.64
CA ALA A 168 -13.01 2.77 16.54
C ALA A 168 -13.94 2.38 17.71
N LYS A 169 -15.06 1.73 17.40
CA LYS A 169 -15.99 1.23 18.40
C LYS A 169 -15.38 0.14 19.28
N LEU A 170 -14.64 -0.79 18.69
CA LEU A 170 -13.99 -1.89 19.40
C LEU A 170 -12.95 -1.38 20.39
N TYR A 171 -11.96 -0.62 19.89
CA TYR A 171 -10.82 -0.22 20.72
C TYR A 171 -11.13 0.92 21.67
N PHE A 172 -11.94 1.90 21.23
CA PHE A 172 -12.13 3.17 21.96
C PHE A 172 -13.58 3.41 22.40
N GLY A 173 -14.56 2.65 21.91
CA GLY A 173 -15.98 2.87 22.18
C GLY A 173 -16.53 4.13 21.52
N LYS A 174 -15.88 4.63 20.47
CA LYS A 174 -16.16 5.91 19.81
C LYS A 174 -16.62 5.71 18.37
N THR A 175 -17.28 6.72 17.83
CA THR A 175 -17.47 6.89 16.39
C THR A 175 -16.20 7.47 15.75
N VAL A 176 -16.08 7.39 14.43
CA VAL A 176 -14.87 7.79 13.70
C VAL A 176 -14.58 9.29 13.86
N ASP A 177 -15.63 10.13 13.90
CA ASP A 177 -15.56 11.57 14.11
C ASP A 177 -15.10 12.00 15.51
N GLN A 178 -15.23 11.10 16.51
CA GLN A 178 -14.83 11.34 17.90
C GLN A 178 -13.38 10.92 18.21
N LEU A 179 -12.69 10.32 17.25
CA LEU A 179 -11.31 9.88 17.45
C LEU A 179 -10.38 11.07 17.67
N THR A 180 -9.50 10.97 18.68
CA THR A 180 -8.39 11.92 18.85
C THR A 180 -7.31 11.69 17.79
N LEU A 181 -6.37 12.62 17.66
CA LEU A 181 -5.19 12.47 16.81
C LEU A 181 -4.40 11.20 17.18
N SER A 182 -4.23 10.97 18.47
CA SER A 182 -3.53 9.81 19.01
C SER A 182 -4.24 8.47 18.68
N GLU A 183 -5.57 8.44 18.80
CA GLU A 183 -6.39 7.28 18.46
C GLU A 183 -6.39 7.02 16.95
N SER A 184 -6.48 8.06 16.13
CA SER A 184 -6.37 7.99 14.66
C SER A 184 -5.02 7.41 14.23
N ALA A 185 -3.92 7.89 14.84
CA ALA A 185 -2.58 7.37 14.60
C ALA A 185 -2.43 5.91 15.09
N MET A 186 -3.10 5.52 16.19
CA MET A 186 -3.12 4.14 16.66
C MET A 186 -3.80 3.21 15.66
N LEU A 187 -4.93 3.59 15.08
CA LEU A 187 -5.59 2.77 14.06
C LEU A 187 -4.69 2.57 12.84
N ALA A 188 -3.99 3.60 12.37
CA ALA A 188 -3.03 3.47 11.28
C ALA A 188 -1.81 2.59 11.67
N ALA A 189 -1.40 2.63 12.93
CA ALA A 189 -0.31 1.81 13.45
C ALA A 189 -0.64 0.32 13.42
N VAL A 190 -1.86 -0.05 13.85
CA VAL A 190 -2.33 -1.44 13.94
C VAL A 190 -2.36 -2.14 12.59
N VAL A 191 -2.78 -1.46 11.53
CA VAL A 191 -2.96 -2.04 10.19
C VAL A 191 -1.66 -2.63 9.61
N LYS A 192 -0.50 -2.13 10.01
CA LYS A 192 0.82 -2.65 9.57
C LYS A 192 1.01 -4.13 9.87
N ALA A 193 0.61 -4.58 11.06
CA ALA A 193 0.64 -5.97 11.50
C ALA A 193 -0.35 -6.14 12.65
N PRO A 194 -1.65 -6.38 12.37
CA PRO A 194 -2.72 -6.26 13.34
C PRO A 194 -2.58 -7.16 14.58
N THR A 195 -2.03 -8.36 14.41
CA THR A 195 -1.75 -9.25 15.54
C THR A 195 -0.56 -8.77 16.38
N TYR A 196 0.50 -8.26 15.72
CA TYR A 196 1.73 -7.84 16.41
C TYR A 196 1.59 -6.48 17.09
N TYR A 197 0.79 -5.57 16.51
CA TYR A 197 0.53 -4.23 17.03
C TYR A 197 -0.89 -4.10 17.63
N SER A 198 -1.49 -5.22 18.06
CA SER A 198 -2.77 -5.17 18.78
C SER A 198 -2.61 -4.39 20.07
N PRO A 199 -3.37 -3.30 20.30
CA PRO A 199 -3.29 -2.54 21.55
C PRO A 199 -3.90 -3.29 22.74
N VAL A 200 -4.65 -4.37 22.46
CA VAL A 200 -5.23 -5.26 23.48
C VAL A 200 -4.19 -6.28 23.97
N GLN A 201 -3.38 -6.80 23.06
CA GLN A 201 -2.43 -7.88 23.35
C GLN A 201 -1.00 -7.35 23.59
N HIS A 202 -0.61 -6.27 22.92
CA HIS A 202 0.75 -5.74 22.90
C HIS A 202 0.75 -4.20 22.97
N TYR A 203 0.15 -3.65 24.04
CA TYR A 203 -0.07 -2.21 24.20
C TYR A 203 1.20 -1.37 23.96
N ASP A 204 2.32 -1.73 24.58
CA ASP A 204 3.56 -0.95 24.46
C ASP A 204 4.07 -0.90 23.01
N LYS A 205 4.05 -2.04 22.31
CA LYS A 205 4.42 -2.10 20.88
C LYS A 205 3.47 -1.28 20.00
N ALA A 206 2.19 -1.30 20.33
CA ALA A 206 1.19 -0.51 19.62
C ALA A 206 1.44 0.99 19.83
N VAL A 207 1.77 1.41 21.06
CA VAL A 207 2.13 2.80 21.40
C VAL A 207 3.42 3.23 20.70
N GLU A 208 4.46 2.40 20.71
CA GLU A 208 5.70 2.68 19.96
C GLU A 208 5.40 2.88 18.47
N ARG A 209 4.59 2.01 17.89
CA ARG A 209 4.22 2.12 16.48
C ARG A 209 3.36 3.35 16.19
N ARG A 210 2.40 3.69 17.09
CA ARG A 210 1.63 4.94 17.02
C ARG A 210 2.54 6.16 16.99
N ASN A 211 3.56 6.20 17.85
CA ASN A 211 4.49 7.33 17.89
C ASN A 211 5.30 7.46 16.58
N ILE A 212 5.61 6.34 15.93
CA ILE A 212 6.20 6.37 14.57
C ILE A 212 5.22 6.98 13.56
N VAL A 213 3.93 6.64 13.62
CA VAL A 213 2.90 7.24 12.74
C VAL A 213 2.80 8.74 12.98
N LEU A 214 2.71 9.18 14.23
CA LEU A 214 2.68 10.61 14.58
C LEU A 214 3.92 11.35 14.06
N LYS A 215 5.11 10.73 14.18
CA LYS A 215 6.36 11.29 13.63
C LYS A 215 6.34 11.39 12.10
N LEU A 216 5.71 10.44 11.42
CA LEU A 216 5.51 10.51 9.98
C LEU A 216 4.55 11.64 9.60
N MET A 217 3.46 11.82 10.34
CA MET A 217 2.52 12.93 10.14
C MET A 217 3.18 14.29 10.32
N GLU A 218 4.00 14.48 11.36
CA GLU A 218 4.79 15.68 11.58
C GLU A 218 5.75 15.93 10.41
N ARG A 219 6.50 14.92 9.99
CA ARG A 219 7.48 15.04 8.90
C ARG A 219 6.84 15.40 7.56
N GLU A 220 5.65 14.89 7.28
CA GLU A 220 4.93 15.20 6.04
C GLU A 220 4.09 16.50 6.17
N GLY A 221 4.16 17.19 7.34
CA GLY A 221 3.52 18.50 7.56
C GLY A 221 2.01 18.45 7.86
N TYR A 222 1.48 17.27 8.19
CA TYR A 222 0.07 17.10 8.57
C TYR A 222 -0.25 17.55 9.98
N ILE A 223 0.75 17.58 10.87
CA ILE A 223 0.65 18.07 12.24
C ILE A 223 1.88 18.90 12.61
N THR A 224 1.71 19.82 13.54
CA THR A 224 2.79 20.60 14.14
C THR A 224 3.59 19.77 15.14
N HIS A 225 4.79 20.26 15.53
CA HIS A 225 5.57 19.63 16.60
C HIS A 225 4.83 19.63 17.95
N ALA A 226 4.07 20.66 18.26
CA ALA A 226 3.28 20.75 19.49
C ALA A 226 2.19 19.67 19.53
N GLU A 227 1.45 19.48 18.43
CA GLU A 227 0.44 18.41 18.29
C GLU A 227 1.06 17.02 18.37
N TYR A 228 2.25 16.83 17.75
CA TYR A 228 3.00 15.58 17.88
C TYR A 228 3.32 15.27 19.34
N VAL A 229 3.89 16.23 20.08
CA VAL A 229 4.27 16.04 21.49
C VAL A 229 3.04 15.77 22.35
N GLN A 230 1.96 16.52 22.15
CA GLN A 230 0.70 16.31 22.87
C GLN A 230 0.13 14.90 22.62
N ALA A 231 -0.03 14.49 21.35
CA ALA A 231 -0.58 13.21 20.99
C ALA A 231 0.32 12.03 21.39
N ALA A 232 1.64 12.19 21.35
CA ALA A 232 2.58 11.14 21.76
C ALA A 232 2.56 10.90 23.28
N ASN A 233 2.28 11.92 24.09
CA ASN A 233 2.14 11.82 25.54
C ASN A 233 0.73 11.41 25.99
N GLU A 234 -0.26 11.41 25.09
CA GLU A 234 -1.61 10.99 25.39
C GLU A 234 -1.65 9.49 25.74
N LYS A 235 -2.14 9.20 26.95
CA LYS A 235 -2.39 7.81 27.38
C LYS A 235 -3.68 7.31 26.74
N LEU A 236 -3.57 6.35 25.84
CA LEU A 236 -4.74 5.74 25.22
C LEU A 236 -5.46 4.80 26.18
N ILE A 237 -6.76 4.94 26.26
CA ILE A 237 -7.64 4.07 27.04
C ILE A 237 -8.27 3.07 26.07
N ILE A 238 -7.76 1.85 26.12
CA ILE A 238 -8.32 0.73 25.34
C ILE A 238 -9.43 0.08 26.18
N ARG A 239 -10.54 -0.25 25.55
CA ARG A 239 -11.65 -0.94 26.23
C ARG A 239 -11.21 -2.27 26.83
N ASN A 240 -11.64 -2.55 28.07
CA ASN A 240 -11.26 -3.75 28.80
C ASN A 240 -12.16 -4.96 28.51
N ASP A 241 -13.30 -4.76 27.87
CA ASP A 241 -14.31 -5.77 27.54
C ASP A 241 -14.11 -6.44 26.18
N ILE A 242 -12.95 -6.23 25.55
CA ILE A 242 -12.61 -6.84 24.26
C ILE A 242 -12.21 -8.31 24.50
N PRO A 243 -12.91 -9.29 23.89
CA PRO A 243 -12.55 -10.69 24.02
C PRO A 243 -11.17 -10.94 23.41
N LYS A 244 -10.21 -11.37 24.22
CA LYS A 244 -8.90 -11.79 23.73
C LYS A 244 -9.09 -13.08 22.90
N ASN A 245 -8.70 -13.07 21.64
CA ASN A 245 -8.75 -14.22 20.72
C ASN A 245 -10.13 -14.59 20.15
N GLN A 246 -10.81 -13.67 19.48
CA GLN A 246 -11.83 -14.11 18.54
C GLN A 246 -11.18 -14.67 17.26
N PRO A 247 -11.52 -15.90 16.81
CA PRO A 247 -11.06 -16.42 15.53
C PRO A 247 -11.54 -15.47 14.43
N VAL A 248 -10.62 -15.16 13.51
CA VAL A 248 -10.87 -14.26 12.36
C VAL A 248 -12.03 -14.84 11.54
N GLN A 249 -13.24 -14.39 11.80
CA GLN A 249 -14.36 -14.64 10.91
C GLN A 249 -14.16 -13.75 9.68
N HIS A 250 -13.76 -14.36 8.58
CA HIS A 250 -13.74 -13.68 7.29
C HIS A 250 -15.19 -13.37 6.90
N VAL A 251 -15.67 -12.18 7.21
CA VAL A 251 -16.87 -11.64 6.57
C VAL A 251 -16.46 -11.39 5.11
N LYS A 252 -16.78 -12.36 4.25
CA LYS A 252 -16.75 -12.12 2.81
C LYS A 252 -17.70 -10.96 2.57
N ALA A 253 -17.17 -9.84 2.02
CA ALA A 253 -18.02 -8.82 1.45
C ALA A 253 -19.07 -9.53 0.58
N ALA A 254 -20.33 -9.23 0.83
CA ALA A 254 -21.48 -9.95 0.32
C ALA A 254 -21.33 -10.24 -1.19
N SER A 255 -21.48 -11.51 -1.51
CA SER A 255 -21.62 -12.05 -2.86
C SER A 255 -22.77 -11.41 -3.63
#